data_5bff7286cf3b216b26c58a89e7112287
#
_entry.id   5bff7286cf3b216b26c58a89e7112287
#
_cell.length_a   1.000
_cell.length_b   1.000
_cell.length_c   1.000
_cell.angle_alpha   90.00
_cell.angle_beta   90.00
_cell.angle_gamma   90.00
#
_symmetry.space_group_name_H-M   'P 1'
#
loop_
_entity.id
_entity.type
_entity.pdbx_description
1 polymer ?
#
loop_
_entity_poly.entity_id
_entity_poly.type
_entity_poly.pdbx_seq_one_letter_code
_entity_poly.pdbx_strand_id
1 'polypeptide(L)'
;ELTACIVVLPGKECFYKLGDPKAAIRCGMALTNRLTQFVTPWDETVKENVIESKITSAVEDLCRQLGYVRELDESAIEKKELLHHTPVIGMQVMTQICTPYGKARFLPLYVEMDYVSGKVYAECDAFEQTRVLYREAAFELAHLSLDKNFEKKCENAVRGTWKQKMIMWKNLY
;
A
#
# COMPACT_ATOMS: atom_id res chain seq x y z
N GLU A 1 3.14 -13.34 -13.60
CA GLU A 1 1.70 -13.04 -13.49
C GLU A 1 1.39 -12.51 -12.10
N LEU A 2 0.67 -11.39 -12.02
CA LEU A 2 0.23 -10.80 -10.75
C LEU A 2 -0.95 -11.59 -10.19
N THR A 3 -0.86 -12.04 -8.95
CA THR A 3 -1.89 -12.84 -8.28
C THR A 3 -2.31 -12.18 -6.98
N ALA A 4 -3.60 -12.22 -6.67
CA ALA A 4 -4.14 -11.78 -5.39
C ALA A 4 -4.57 -13.02 -4.57
N CYS A 5 -4.23 -13.04 -3.28
CA CYS A 5 -4.46 -14.17 -2.39
C CYS A 5 -5.18 -13.71 -1.11
N ILE A 6 -6.17 -14.48 -0.68
CA ILE A 6 -6.74 -14.37 0.66
C ILE A 6 -6.12 -15.46 1.52
N VAL A 7 -5.53 -15.07 2.63
CA VAL A 7 -4.90 -15.98 3.59
C VAL A 7 -5.78 -16.06 4.83
N VAL A 8 -6.22 -17.25 5.17
CA VAL A 8 -6.93 -17.51 6.42
C VAL A 8 -5.90 -17.69 7.53
N LEU A 9 -5.94 -16.80 8.52
CA LEU A 9 -4.96 -16.79 9.59
C LEU A 9 -5.67 -16.53 10.92
N PRO A 10 -5.37 -17.30 11.99
CA PRO A 10 -5.90 -17.04 13.32
C PRO A 10 -5.63 -15.60 13.80
N GLY A 11 -6.40 -15.12 14.75
CA GLY A 11 -6.19 -13.82 15.37
C GLY A 11 -4.82 -13.71 16.03
N LYS A 12 -4.35 -12.49 16.24
CA LYS A 12 -3.01 -12.19 16.83
C LYS A 12 -2.80 -12.82 18.21
N GLU A 13 -3.86 -13.08 18.95
CA GLU A 13 -3.87 -13.74 20.24
C GLU A 13 -3.30 -15.17 20.20
N CYS A 14 -3.45 -15.85 19.05
CA CYS A 14 -2.88 -17.19 18.84
C CYS A 14 -1.35 -17.17 18.69
N PHE A 15 -0.75 -15.99 18.42
CA PHE A 15 0.67 -15.82 18.16
C PHE A 15 1.41 -15.09 19.29
N TYR A 16 0.81 -14.99 20.47
CA TYR A 16 1.28 -14.16 21.60
C TYR A 16 2.79 -14.26 21.91
N LYS A 17 3.38 -15.46 21.75
CA LYS A 17 4.82 -15.68 22.01
C LYS A 17 5.70 -15.56 20.75
N LEU A 18 5.13 -15.66 19.55
CA LEU A 18 5.87 -15.75 18.30
C LEU A 18 5.82 -14.45 17.49
N GLY A 19 4.98 -13.50 17.89
CA GLY A 19 4.67 -12.29 17.14
C GLY A 19 3.68 -12.55 16.00
N ASP A 20 3.05 -11.50 15.48
CA ASP A 20 2.09 -11.58 14.38
C ASP A 20 2.80 -11.90 13.05
N PRO A 21 2.55 -13.07 12.43
CA PRO A 21 3.25 -13.49 11.21
C PRO A 21 2.78 -12.74 9.94
N LYS A 22 1.74 -11.92 10.02
CA LYS A 22 1.14 -11.23 8.85
C LYS A 22 2.15 -10.46 8.03
N ALA A 23 3.06 -9.73 8.70
CA ALA A 23 4.07 -8.92 8.02
C ALA A 23 5.05 -9.81 7.23
N ALA A 24 5.51 -10.90 7.82
CA ALA A 24 6.43 -11.84 7.18
C ALA A 24 5.76 -12.57 6.01
N ILE A 25 4.52 -13.03 6.18
CA ILE A 25 3.75 -13.68 5.11
C ILE A 25 3.52 -12.69 3.96
N ARG A 26 3.08 -11.46 4.26
CA ARG A 26 2.86 -10.43 3.24
C ARG A 26 4.13 -10.13 2.45
N CYS A 27 5.27 -9.98 3.14
CA CYS A 27 6.56 -9.74 2.50
C CYS A 27 6.95 -10.92 1.60
N GLY A 28 6.89 -12.16 2.10
CA GLY A 28 7.22 -13.36 1.33
C GLY A 28 6.34 -13.55 0.10
N MET A 29 5.04 -13.27 0.22
CA MET A 29 4.10 -13.32 -0.91
C MET A 29 4.39 -12.21 -1.93
N ALA A 30 4.69 -10.98 -1.48
CA ALA A 30 5.03 -9.86 -2.36
C ALA A 30 6.31 -10.13 -3.17
N LEU A 31 7.32 -10.77 -2.57
CA LEU A 31 8.55 -11.19 -3.27
C LEU A 31 8.30 -12.20 -4.41
N THR A 32 7.12 -12.81 -4.43
CA THR A 32 6.70 -13.74 -5.49
C THR A 32 5.54 -13.17 -6.33
N ASN A 33 5.40 -11.84 -6.39
CA ASN A 33 4.37 -11.10 -7.13
C ASN A 33 2.93 -11.45 -6.72
N ARG A 34 2.71 -11.67 -5.41
CA ARG A 34 1.40 -11.97 -4.83
C ARG A 34 0.98 -10.91 -3.84
N LEU A 35 -0.12 -10.24 -4.10
CA LEU A 35 -0.80 -9.37 -3.14
C LEU A 35 -1.61 -10.20 -2.16
N THR A 36 -1.70 -9.75 -0.91
CA THR A 36 -2.23 -10.60 0.16
C THR A 36 -3.15 -9.82 1.07
N GLN A 37 -4.32 -10.39 1.34
CA GLN A 37 -5.21 -9.95 2.41
C GLN A 37 -5.49 -11.10 3.37
N PHE A 38 -5.77 -10.76 4.64
CA PHE A 38 -5.96 -11.73 5.70
C PHE A 38 -7.39 -11.72 6.21
N VAL A 39 -7.93 -12.90 6.42
CA VAL A 39 -9.19 -13.11 7.14
C VAL A 39 -8.97 -14.04 8.31
N THR A 40 -9.67 -13.79 9.42
CA THR A 40 -9.66 -14.73 10.55
C THR A 40 -10.61 -15.88 10.26
N PRO A 41 -10.27 -17.12 10.65
CA PRO A 41 -11.19 -18.23 10.56
C PRO A 41 -12.46 -17.93 11.37
N TRP A 42 -13.52 -18.59 11.03
CA TRP A 42 -14.79 -18.54 11.76
C TRP A 42 -15.27 -19.97 12.03
N ASP A 43 -16.08 -20.13 13.04
CA ASP A 43 -16.76 -21.36 13.39
C ASP A 43 -18.26 -21.30 13.03
N GLU A 44 -18.97 -22.39 13.29
CA GLU A 44 -20.39 -22.53 12.96
C GLU A 44 -21.33 -21.57 13.71
N THR A 45 -20.81 -20.88 14.76
CA THR A 45 -21.60 -19.93 15.54
C THR A 45 -21.64 -18.54 14.91
N VAL A 46 -20.76 -18.26 13.95
CA VAL A 46 -20.68 -16.96 13.28
C VAL A 46 -21.78 -16.84 12.23
N LYS A 47 -22.57 -15.80 12.33
CA LYS A 47 -23.66 -15.53 11.37
C LYS A 47 -23.15 -15.35 9.96
N GLU A 48 -23.86 -15.86 8.97
CA GLU A 48 -23.51 -15.83 7.56
C GLU A 48 -23.24 -14.41 7.04
N ASN A 49 -24.07 -13.43 7.42
CA ASN A 49 -23.87 -12.03 7.02
C ASN A 49 -22.55 -11.43 7.54
N VAL A 50 -22.04 -11.91 8.68
CA VAL A 50 -20.74 -11.48 9.21
C VAL A 50 -19.59 -12.09 8.40
N ILE A 51 -19.74 -13.34 7.98
CA ILE A 51 -18.77 -14.02 7.12
C ILE A 51 -18.71 -13.33 5.76
N GLU A 52 -19.86 -13.09 5.15
CA GLU A 52 -20.00 -12.38 3.87
C GLU A 52 -19.35 -10.99 3.93
N SER A 53 -19.63 -10.22 4.97
CA SER A 53 -19.04 -8.90 5.18
C SER A 53 -17.51 -8.95 5.29
N LYS A 54 -16.95 -9.94 6.01
CA LYS A 54 -15.50 -10.12 6.13
C LYS A 54 -14.85 -10.45 4.79
N ILE A 55 -15.45 -11.36 4.02
CA ILE A 55 -14.95 -11.76 2.71
C ILE A 55 -15.03 -10.60 1.73
N THR A 56 -16.15 -9.91 1.68
CA THR A 56 -16.35 -8.73 0.82
C THR A 56 -15.31 -7.66 1.12
N SER A 57 -15.10 -7.32 2.40
CA SER A 57 -14.06 -6.34 2.78
C SER A 57 -12.67 -6.77 2.37
N ALA A 58 -12.33 -8.05 2.51
CA ALA A 58 -11.02 -8.57 2.11
C ALA A 58 -10.82 -8.51 0.57
N VAL A 59 -11.86 -8.82 -0.20
CA VAL A 59 -11.83 -8.71 -1.67
C VAL A 59 -11.71 -7.25 -2.11
N GLU A 60 -12.49 -6.34 -1.51
CA GLU A 60 -12.40 -4.91 -1.80
C GLU A 60 -11.01 -4.36 -1.51
N ASP A 61 -10.39 -4.76 -0.39
CA ASP A 61 -9.03 -4.34 -0.06
C ASP A 61 -8.00 -4.88 -1.06
N LEU A 62 -8.16 -6.11 -1.55
CA LEU A 62 -7.32 -6.64 -2.63
C LEU A 62 -7.53 -5.88 -3.94
N CYS A 63 -8.76 -5.54 -4.29
CA CYS A 63 -9.05 -4.71 -5.46
C CYS A 63 -8.36 -3.35 -5.36
N ARG A 64 -8.41 -2.69 -4.20
CA ARG A 64 -7.68 -1.43 -3.97
C ARG A 64 -6.17 -1.61 -4.10
N GLN A 65 -5.61 -2.68 -3.56
CA GLN A 65 -4.17 -2.99 -3.71
C GLN A 65 -3.79 -3.24 -5.18
N LEU A 66 -4.67 -3.82 -5.98
CA LEU A 66 -4.49 -4.00 -7.42
C LEU A 66 -4.60 -2.68 -8.20
N GLY A 67 -5.00 -1.60 -7.55
CA GLY A 67 -5.18 -0.29 -8.17
C GLY A 67 -6.55 -0.12 -8.84
N TYR A 68 -7.51 -1.01 -8.55
CA TYR A 68 -8.90 -0.78 -8.94
C TYR A 68 -9.48 0.29 -8.02
N VAL A 69 -9.68 1.46 -8.57
CA VAL A 69 -10.38 2.56 -7.91
C VAL A 69 -11.85 2.48 -8.33
N ARG A 70 -12.75 2.49 -7.35
CA ARG A 70 -14.17 2.59 -7.64
C ARG A 70 -14.42 3.91 -8.38
N GLU A 71 -15.24 3.88 -9.42
CA GLU A 71 -15.63 5.12 -10.11
C GLU A 71 -16.11 6.13 -9.07
N LEU A 72 -15.50 7.32 -9.12
CA LEU A 72 -15.94 8.41 -8.29
C LEU A 72 -17.34 8.79 -8.74
N ASP A 73 -18.26 8.95 -7.78
CA ASP A 73 -19.57 9.50 -8.08
C ASP A 73 -19.40 10.95 -8.55
N GLU A 74 -19.34 11.09 -9.88
CA GLU A 74 -19.14 12.39 -10.51
C GLU A 74 -20.23 13.40 -10.12
N SER A 75 -21.43 12.94 -9.70
CA SER A 75 -22.51 13.81 -9.28
C SER A 75 -22.19 14.57 -7.98
N ALA A 76 -21.29 14.02 -7.15
CA ALA A 76 -20.84 14.65 -5.91
C ALA A 76 -19.74 15.71 -6.12
N ILE A 77 -19.24 15.90 -7.35
CA ILE A 77 -18.12 16.79 -7.64
C ILE A 77 -18.63 18.01 -8.41
N GLU A 78 -18.65 19.16 -7.73
CA GLU A 78 -19.17 20.43 -8.29
C GLU A 78 -18.39 20.97 -9.51
N LYS A 79 -17.14 20.54 -9.71
CA LYS A 79 -16.26 21.04 -10.78
C LYS A 79 -15.58 19.89 -11.53
N LYS A 80 -16.36 19.12 -12.26
CA LYS A 80 -15.88 17.97 -13.06
C LYS A 80 -14.72 18.30 -14.00
N GLU A 81 -14.73 19.46 -14.65
CA GLU A 81 -13.70 19.87 -15.61
C GLU A 81 -12.31 20.01 -14.96
N LEU A 82 -12.24 20.36 -13.67
CA LEU A 82 -10.97 20.47 -12.96
C LEU A 82 -10.31 19.11 -12.73
N LEU A 83 -11.08 18.04 -12.56
CA LEU A 83 -10.55 16.70 -12.32
C LEU A 83 -9.91 16.09 -13.56
N HIS A 84 -10.39 16.42 -14.76
CA HIS A 84 -9.81 15.93 -16.01
C HIS A 84 -8.40 16.47 -16.29
N HIS A 85 -8.01 17.55 -15.62
CA HIS A 85 -6.72 18.23 -15.83
C HIS A 85 -5.85 18.28 -14.58
N THR A 86 -6.35 17.80 -13.42
CA THR A 86 -5.64 17.90 -12.16
C THR A 86 -5.45 16.51 -11.55
N PRO A 87 -4.22 16.04 -11.36
CA PRO A 87 -3.98 14.76 -10.70
C PRO A 87 -4.46 14.80 -9.25
N VAL A 88 -5.10 13.73 -8.81
CA VAL A 88 -5.40 13.54 -7.38
C VAL A 88 -4.16 12.99 -6.70
N ILE A 89 -3.65 13.75 -5.74
CA ILE A 89 -2.39 13.46 -5.07
C ILE A 89 -2.67 13.08 -3.62
N GLY A 90 -2.05 11.98 -3.18
CA GLY A 90 -2.03 11.55 -1.80
C GLY A 90 -0.60 11.36 -1.31
N MET A 91 -0.39 11.53 -0.01
CA MET A 91 0.88 11.24 0.62
C MET A 91 0.64 10.28 1.78
N GLN A 92 1.33 9.16 1.75
CA GLN A 92 1.33 8.16 2.81
C GLN A 92 2.69 8.12 3.46
N VAL A 93 2.73 8.09 4.78
CA VAL A 93 3.96 7.91 5.53
C VAL A 93 3.89 6.59 6.26
N MET A 94 4.77 5.67 5.89
CA MET A 94 4.95 4.42 6.62
C MET A 94 5.86 4.67 7.82
N THR A 95 5.46 4.20 8.99
CA THR A 95 6.16 4.44 10.25
C THR A 95 6.65 3.14 10.86
N GLN A 96 7.77 3.23 11.61
CA GLN A 96 8.32 2.13 12.40
C GLN A 96 8.60 0.85 11.60
N ILE A 97 9.20 1.00 10.42
CA ILE A 97 9.60 -0.13 9.60
C ILE A 97 10.88 -0.73 10.18
N CYS A 98 10.82 -2.02 10.54
CA CYS A 98 11.97 -2.79 10.99
C CYS A 98 12.21 -3.94 10.03
N THR A 99 13.45 -4.11 9.60
CA THR A 99 13.89 -5.21 8.76
C THR A 99 15.16 -5.84 9.35
N PRO A 100 15.61 -7.02 8.88
CA PRO A 100 16.88 -7.60 9.28
C PRO A 100 18.09 -6.69 9.01
N TYR A 101 17.95 -5.74 8.09
CA TYR A 101 19.04 -4.87 7.61
C TYR A 101 18.96 -3.42 8.12
N GLY A 102 18.07 -3.15 9.07
CA GLY A 102 18.00 -1.83 9.67
C GLY A 102 16.59 -1.44 10.10
N LYS A 103 16.47 -0.21 10.57
CA LYS A 103 15.23 0.39 11.04
C LYS A 103 15.01 1.72 10.34
N ALA A 104 13.83 1.94 9.82
CA ALA A 104 13.41 3.25 9.35
C ALA A 104 12.27 3.78 10.22
N ARG A 105 12.39 5.04 10.63
CA ARG A 105 11.33 5.70 11.39
C ARG A 105 10.19 6.12 10.48
N PHE A 106 10.54 6.56 9.28
CA PHE A 106 9.58 7.03 8.29
C PHE A 106 10.01 6.62 6.88
N LEU A 107 9.06 6.25 6.06
CA LEU A 107 9.23 6.10 4.62
C LEU A 107 8.08 6.82 3.93
N PRO A 108 8.32 7.96 3.27
CA PRO A 108 7.29 8.68 2.56
C PRO A 108 6.98 7.99 1.23
N LEU A 109 5.71 7.79 0.97
CA LEU A 109 5.18 7.28 -0.27
C LEU A 109 4.27 8.35 -0.87
N TYR A 110 4.59 8.81 -2.05
CA TYR A 110 3.75 9.71 -2.82
C TYR A 110 2.84 8.89 -3.73
N VAL A 111 1.55 9.19 -3.72
CA VAL A 111 0.56 8.49 -4.54
C VAL A 111 -0.14 9.49 -5.43
N GLU A 112 -0.18 9.20 -6.72
CA GLU A 112 -0.82 10.04 -7.72
C GLU A 112 -1.81 9.20 -8.51
N MET A 113 -3.04 9.69 -8.62
CA MET A 113 -4.06 9.10 -9.48
C MET A 113 -4.21 9.97 -10.73
N ASP A 114 -3.96 9.39 -11.88
CA ASP A 114 -4.33 9.96 -13.17
C ASP A 114 -5.82 9.68 -13.42
N TYR A 115 -6.61 10.73 -13.31
CA TYR A 115 -8.06 10.62 -13.45
C TYR A 115 -8.48 10.16 -14.85
N VAL A 116 -7.76 10.56 -15.91
CA VAL A 116 -8.10 10.23 -17.29
C VAL A 116 -7.90 8.75 -17.59
N SER A 117 -6.79 8.18 -17.15
CA SER A 117 -6.47 6.77 -17.35
C SER A 117 -6.96 5.86 -16.24
N GLY A 118 -7.40 6.42 -15.11
CA GLY A 118 -7.72 5.68 -13.88
C GLY A 118 -6.52 4.97 -13.24
N LYS A 119 -5.30 5.25 -13.72
CA LYS A 119 -4.08 4.62 -13.19
C LYS A 119 -3.62 5.33 -11.93
N VAL A 120 -3.24 4.53 -10.95
CA VAL A 120 -2.64 5.02 -9.70
C VAL A 120 -1.16 4.65 -9.69
N TYR A 121 -0.33 5.64 -9.43
CA TYR A 121 1.12 5.49 -9.33
C TYR A 121 1.58 5.71 -7.89
N ALA A 122 2.62 5.01 -7.51
CA ALA A 122 3.34 5.23 -6.26
C ALA A 122 4.78 5.66 -6.58
N GLU A 123 5.28 6.63 -5.84
CA GLU A 123 6.63 7.17 -6.01
C GLU A 123 7.34 7.23 -4.67
N CYS A 124 8.57 6.71 -4.64
CA CYS A 124 9.44 6.73 -3.48
C CYS A 124 10.90 6.64 -3.93
N ASP A 125 11.77 7.54 -3.46
CA ASP A 125 13.20 7.55 -3.80
C ASP A 125 13.96 6.33 -3.24
N ALA A 126 13.37 5.58 -2.32
CA ALA A 126 13.96 4.35 -1.80
C ALA A 126 13.73 3.14 -2.71
N PHE A 127 12.78 3.20 -3.64
CA PHE A 127 12.49 2.13 -4.58
C PHE A 127 13.60 1.98 -5.63
N GLU A 128 13.71 0.81 -6.21
CA GLU A 128 14.60 0.58 -7.35
C GLU A 128 14.13 1.37 -8.56
N GLN A 129 12.84 1.31 -8.85
CA GLN A 129 12.18 2.19 -9.79
C GLN A 129 11.41 3.26 -9.00
N THR A 130 11.89 4.49 -9.04
CA THR A 130 11.35 5.61 -8.23
C THR A 130 9.83 5.77 -8.36
N ARG A 131 9.27 5.51 -9.55
CA ARG A 131 7.83 5.57 -9.84
C ARG A 131 7.35 4.26 -10.46
N VAL A 132 6.37 3.64 -9.82
CA VAL A 132 5.76 2.38 -10.24
C VAL A 132 4.24 2.48 -10.21
N LEU A 133 3.53 1.53 -10.82
CA LEU A 133 2.10 1.41 -10.57
C LEU A 133 1.86 1.08 -9.10
N TYR A 134 0.80 1.62 -8.52
CA TYR A 134 0.50 1.44 -7.09
C TYR A 134 0.47 -0.03 -6.66
N ARG A 135 -0.06 -0.91 -7.52
CA ARG A 135 -0.06 -2.37 -7.30
C ARG A 135 1.33 -2.99 -7.20
N GLU A 136 2.33 -2.33 -7.77
CA GLU A 136 3.72 -2.81 -7.78
C GLU A 136 4.50 -2.28 -6.56
N ALA A 137 3.99 -1.24 -5.89
CA ALA A 137 4.63 -0.65 -4.73
C ALA A 137 4.84 -1.65 -3.57
N ALA A 138 3.94 -2.63 -3.42
CA ALA A 138 4.09 -3.67 -2.41
C ALA A 138 5.31 -4.57 -2.68
N PHE A 139 5.64 -4.80 -3.95
CA PHE A 139 6.80 -5.60 -4.37
C PHE A 139 8.10 -4.82 -4.18
N GLU A 140 8.11 -3.53 -4.56
CA GLU A 140 9.24 -2.63 -4.30
C GLU A 140 9.53 -2.53 -2.79
N LEU A 141 8.49 -2.40 -1.95
CA LEU A 141 8.65 -2.41 -0.49
C LEU A 141 9.20 -3.73 0.04
N ALA A 142 8.77 -4.86 -0.51
CA ALA A 142 9.28 -6.17 -0.13
C ALA A 142 10.76 -6.32 -0.50
N HIS A 143 11.15 -5.93 -1.71
CA HIS A 143 12.56 -5.93 -2.14
C HIS A 143 13.41 -4.97 -1.32
N LEU A 144 12.91 -3.75 -1.09
CA LEU A 144 13.57 -2.77 -0.23
C LEU A 144 13.82 -3.34 1.18
N SER A 145 12.89 -4.11 1.74
CA SER A 145 13.03 -4.71 3.07
C SER A 145 14.18 -5.70 3.20
N LEU A 146 14.65 -6.25 2.07
CA LEU A 146 15.79 -7.17 1.99
C LEU A 146 17.10 -6.47 1.61
N ASP A 147 17.07 -5.17 1.31
CA ASP A 147 18.25 -4.43 0.91
C ASP A 147 19.16 -4.15 2.11
N LYS A 148 20.45 -4.50 2.00
CA LYS A 148 21.45 -4.23 3.04
C LYS A 148 21.63 -2.74 3.35
N ASN A 149 21.29 -1.87 2.39
CA ASN A 149 21.33 -0.42 2.55
C ASN A 149 19.95 0.17 2.91
N PHE A 150 19.01 -0.65 3.38
CA PHE A 150 17.63 -0.26 3.69
C PHE A 150 17.53 1.05 4.47
N GLU A 151 18.23 1.15 5.60
CA GLU A 151 18.18 2.31 6.48
C GLU A 151 18.61 3.60 5.76
N LYS A 152 19.75 3.53 5.06
CA LYS A 152 20.28 4.67 4.28
C LYS A 152 19.36 5.07 3.13
N LYS A 153 18.76 4.11 2.42
CA LYS A 153 17.76 4.39 1.36
C LYS A 153 16.53 5.09 1.92
N CYS A 154 16.00 4.63 3.05
CA CYS A 154 14.86 5.26 3.71
C CYS A 154 15.18 6.69 4.20
N GLU A 155 16.35 6.91 4.80
CA GLU A 155 16.80 8.24 5.20
C GLU A 155 16.92 9.20 4.01
N ASN A 156 17.48 8.73 2.90
CA ASN A 156 17.59 9.52 1.68
C ASN A 156 16.22 9.86 1.09
N ALA A 157 15.28 8.92 1.09
CA ALA A 157 13.91 9.16 0.64
C ALA A 157 13.21 10.25 1.47
N VAL A 158 13.40 10.26 2.80
CA VAL A 158 12.87 11.31 3.66
C VAL A 158 13.46 12.67 3.30
N ARG A 159 14.77 12.73 3.00
CA ARG A 159 15.45 14.00 2.64
C ARG A 159 15.13 14.48 1.23
N GLY A 160 14.99 13.55 0.29
CA GLY A 160 14.76 13.83 -1.14
C GLY A 160 13.28 14.07 -1.46
N THR A 161 12.51 13.01 -1.53
CA THR A 161 11.10 13.04 -2.00
C THR A 161 10.25 14.01 -1.18
N TRP A 162 10.32 13.92 0.14
CA TRP A 162 9.52 14.77 1.01
C TRP A 162 9.83 16.24 0.82
N LYS A 163 11.10 16.62 0.86
CA LYS A 163 11.51 18.02 0.79
C LYS A 163 11.20 18.64 -0.58
N GLN A 164 11.44 17.92 -1.66
CA GLN A 164 11.19 18.40 -3.02
C GLN A 164 9.70 18.54 -3.31
N LYS A 165 8.88 17.56 -2.93
CA LYS A 165 7.43 17.62 -3.14
C LYS A 165 6.77 18.72 -2.29
N MET A 166 7.21 18.92 -1.05
CA MET A 166 6.73 20.03 -0.21
C MET A 166 7.09 21.40 -0.77
N ILE A 167 8.26 21.57 -1.38
CA ILE A 167 8.65 22.81 -2.05
C ILE A 167 7.78 23.04 -3.29
N MET A 168 7.55 21.99 -4.07
CA MET A 168 6.70 22.06 -5.26
C MET A 168 5.26 22.50 -4.90
N TRP A 169 4.70 21.95 -3.82
CA TRP A 169 3.37 22.35 -3.34
C TRP A 169 3.30 23.79 -2.84
N LYS A 170 4.33 24.27 -2.14
CA LYS A 170 4.41 25.68 -1.74
C LYS A 170 4.44 26.66 -2.92
N ASN A 171 4.92 26.22 -4.07
CA ASN A 171 5.00 27.05 -5.27
C ASN A 171 3.75 26.96 -6.16
N LEU A 172 2.83 26.04 -5.87
CA LEU A 172 1.56 25.85 -6.60
C LEU A 172 0.38 26.57 -5.92
N TYR A 173 0.55 27.04 -4.67
CA TYR A 173 -0.42 27.78 -3.87
C TYR A 173 0.22 29.05 -3.29
#